data_4f8370cc429a4c6ffde739511a540e4a
#
_entry.id   4f8370cc429a4c6ffde739511a540e4a
#
_cell.length_a   1.000
_cell.length_b   1.000
_cell.length_c   1.000
_cell.angle_alpha   90.00
_cell.angle_beta   90.00
_cell.angle_gamma   90.00
#
_symmetry.space_group_name_H-M   'P 1'
#
loop_
_entity.id
_entity.type
_entity.pdbx_description
1 polymer ?
#
loop_
_entity_poly.entity_id
_entity_poly.type
_entity_poly.pdbx_seq_one_letter_code
_entity_poly.pdbx_strand_id
1 'polypeptide(L)'
;MNNLLKQYEPDLIKGNVKIYLLGFNTLNDPLLQEIGKLRTETFGEIGAGTNKQIDVDDYDLKAIHIIISDNEDIIGSYRVAKMKSLIVGDSLESHISKYYNLSDKFYKKQDRLMELGRSFIQKKYWAGNYLDYLWYGIGEFVRRNQEINLLYGSISIGNNYSEKAKTYIKVFVDKWY
;
A
#
# COMPACT_ATOMS: atom_id res chain seq x y z
N MET A 1 -1.08 7.58 -24.11
CA MET A 1 -1.21 7.69 -22.63
C MET A 1 -0.31 8.81 -22.16
N ASN A 2 -0.82 9.76 -21.36
CA ASN A 2 0.04 10.76 -20.73
C ASN A 2 0.95 10.04 -19.74
N ASN A 3 2.24 10.06 -20.01
CA ASN A 3 3.21 9.42 -19.11
C ASN A 3 3.39 10.29 -17.85
N LEU A 4 2.54 10.05 -16.88
CA LEU A 4 2.51 10.78 -15.61
C LEU A 4 3.79 10.60 -14.79
N LEU A 5 4.57 9.55 -15.07
CA LEU A 5 5.83 9.26 -14.38
C LEU A 5 7.05 9.96 -15.00
N LYS A 6 6.95 10.55 -16.22
CA LYS A 6 8.09 11.20 -16.91
C LYS A 6 8.74 12.34 -16.11
N GLN A 7 7.97 13.00 -15.27
CA GLN A 7 8.45 14.11 -14.45
C GLN A 7 9.20 13.68 -13.19
N TYR A 8 9.23 12.39 -12.89
CA TYR A 8 9.87 11.83 -11.69
C TYR A 8 11.07 10.96 -12.08
N GLU A 9 12.14 11.10 -11.32
CA GLU A 9 13.26 10.16 -11.39
C GLU A 9 12.97 8.92 -10.54
N PRO A 10 13.24 7.70 -11.03
CA PRO A 10 13.05 6.50 -10.24
C PRO A 10 14.05 6.43 -9.08
N ASP A 11 13.59 6.01 -7.91
CA ASP A 11 14.43 5.77 -6.74
C ASP A 11 15.30 4.51 -6.89
N LEU A 12 14.77 3.49 -7.59
CA LEU A 12 15.48 2.26 -7.93
C LEU A 12 15.12 1.81 -9.35
N ILE A 13 16.07 1.13 -9.99
CA ILE A 13 15.85 0.43 -11.26
C ILE A 13 16.32 -1.02 -11.08
N LYS A 14 15.45 -1.98 -11.42
CA LYS A 14 15.72 -3.42 -11.37
C LYS A 14 15.29 -4.06 -12.69
N GLY A 15 16.25 -4.35 -13.56
CA GLY A 15 15.95 -4.76 -14.93
C GLY A 15 15.20 -3.66 -15.67
N ASN A 16 14.03 -3.97 -16.22
CA ASN A 16 13.16 -3.00 -16.89
C ASN A 16 12.20 -2.29 -15.93
N VAL A 17 12.12 -2.71 -14.65
CA VAL A 17 11.18 -2.15 -13.70
C VAL A 17 11.79 -0.96 -12.98
N LYS A 18 11.09 0.16 -13.05
CA LYS A 18 11.39 1.39 -12.31
C LYS A 18 10.52 1.45 -11.06
N ILE A 19 11.13 1.86 -9.94
CA ILE A 19 10.48 1.95 -8.64
C ILE A 19 10.60 3.39 -8.16
N TYR A 20 9.45 3.96 -7.78
CA TYR A 20 9.34 5.34 -7.32
C TYR A 20 8.78 5.38 -5.90
N LEU A 21 9.27 6.30 -5.08
CA LEU A 21 8.79 6.59 -3.72
C LEU A 21 8.25 8.02 -3.70
N LEU A 22 6.97 8.21 -3.95
CA LEU A 22 6.36 9.53 -4.14
C LEU A 22 5.34 9.88 -3.05
N GLY A 23 5.42 11.11 -2.55
CA GLY A 23 4.37 11.74 -1.74
C GLY A 23 3.54 12.70 -2.59
N PHE A 24 2.27 12.90 -2.20
CA PHE A 24 1.35 13.80 -2.88
C PHE A 24 0.86 14.89 -1.95
N ASN A 25 0.66 16.10 -2.48
CA ASN A 25 0.20 17.27 -1.71
C ASN A 25 -1.29 17.57 -1.93
N THR A 26 -1.93 16.93 -2.89
CA THR A 26 -3.35 17.10 -3.19
C THR A 26 -3.96 15.81 -3.71
N LEU A 27 -5.21 15.55 -3.33
CA LEU A 27 -5.97 14.41 -3.85
C LEU A 27 -6.23 14.51 -5.36
N ASN A 28 -6.17 15.71 -5.93
CA ASN A 28 -6.38 15.94 -7.36
C ASN A 28 -5.11 15.77 -8.20
N ASP A 29 -3.98 15.31 -7.61
CA ASP A 29 -2.78 15.02 -8.38
C ASP A 29 -3.08 13.97 -9.46
N PRO A 30 -2.73 14.23 -10.75
CA PRO A 30 -3.08 13.33 -11.85
C PRO A 30 -2.53 11.91 -11.71
N LEU A 31 -1.33 11.75 -11.12
CA LEU A 31 -0.73 10.43 -10.90
C LEU A 31 -1.44 9.70 -9.76
N LEU A 32 -1.78 10.41 -8.66
CA LEU A 32 -2.54 9.84 -7.56
C LEU A 32 -3.95 9.41 -8.01
N GLN A 33 -4.60 10.22 -8.84
CA GLN A 33 -5.91 9.89 -9.43
C GLN A 33 -5.83 8.63 -10.31
N GLU A 34 -4.77 8.47 -11.09
CA GLU A 34 -4.56 7.27 -11.92
C GLU A 34 -4.32 6.03 -11.03
N ILE A 35 -3.49 6.14 -9.99
CA ILE A 35 -3.31 5.08 -8.98
C ILE A 35 -4.65 4.72 -8.35
N GLY A 36 -5.48 5.70 -8.00
CA GLY A 36 -6.80 5.48 -7.41
C GLY A 36 -7.76 4.71 -8.34
N LYS A 37 -7.75 4.99 -9.65
CA LYS A 37 -8.52 4.23 -10.65
C LYS A 37 -8.04 2.77 -10.73
N LEU A 38 -6.73 2.56 -10.85
CA LEU A 38 -6.13 1.23 -10.91
C LEU A 38 -6.40 0.41 -9.65
N ARG A 39 -6.45 1.05 -8.46
CA ARG A 39 -6.89 0.43 -7.20
C ARG A 39 -8.34 -0.01 -7.29
N THR A 40 -9.24 0.88 -7.75
CA THR A 40 -10.67 0.58 -7.89
C THR A 40 -10.88 -0.64 -8.79
N GLU A 41 -10.22 -0.67 -9.95
CA GLU A 41 -10.30 -1.78 -10.90
C GLU A 41 -9.78 -3.07 -10.26
N THR A 42 -8.57 -3.06 -9.72
CA THR A 42 -7.92 -4.26 -9.19
C THR A 42 -8.63 -4.81 -7.96
N PHE A 43 -9.07 -3.95 -7.03
CA PHE A 43 -9.81 -4.40 -5.84
C PHE A 43 -11.21 -4.86 -6.19
N GLY A 44 -11.85 -4.27 -7.21
CA GLY A 44 -13.14 -4.73 -7.74
C GLY A 44 -13.07 -6.17 -8.26
N GLU A 45 -12.01 -6.54 -8.96
CA GLU A 45 -11.78 -7.89 -9.48
C GLU A 45 -11.73 -8.98 -8.40
N ILE A 46 -11.25 -8.65 -7.20
CA ILE A 46 -11.15 -9.59 -6.08
C ILE A 46 -12.27 -9.42 -5.04
N GLY A 47 -13.27 -8.56 -5.31
CA GLY A 47 -14.38 -8.31 -4.39
C GLY A 47 -13.99 -7.57 -3.11
N ALA A 48 -12.88 -6.82 -3.12
CA ALA A 48 -12.37 -6.04 -2.00
C ALA A 48 -12.46 -4.51 -2.22
N GLY A 49 -13.19 -4.07 -3.25
CA GLY A 49 -13.31 -2.66 -3.62
C GLY A 49 -14.12 -1.83 -2.62
N THR A 50 -13.85 -0.53 -2.60
CA THR A 50 -14.56 0.46 -1.76
C THR A 50 -15.85 0.97 -2.39
N ASN A 51 -16.23 0.50 -3.58
CA ASN A 51 -17.34 0.99 -4.42
C ASN A 51 -17.21 2.46 -4.86
N LYS A 52 -16.05 3.07 -4.69
CA LYS A 52 -15.74 4.40 -5.22
C LYS A 52 -15.30 4.30 -6.68
N GLN A 53 -15.56 5.32 -7.49
CA GLN A 53 -15.02 5.39 -8.85
C GLN A 53 -13.50 5.54 -8.85
N ILE A 54 -12.95 6.21 -7.84
CA ILE A 54 -11.51 6.42 -7.64
C ILE A 54 -11.21 6.18 -6.16
N ASP A 55 -10.37 5.18 -5.87
CA ASP A 55 -9.99 4.83 -4.49
C ASP A 55 -8.82 5.69 -4.02
N VAL A 56 -9.14 6.94 -3.66
CA VAL A 56 -8.24 7.86 -2.95
C VAL A 56 -8.91 8.37 -1.68
N ASP A 57 -8.10 8.68 -0.67
CA ASP A 57 -8.53 9.23 0.61
C ASP A 57 -7.46 10.15 1.22
N ASP A 58 -7.80 10.87 2.31
CA ASP A 58 -6.88 11.81 2.95
C ASP A 58 -5.61 11.16 3.51
N TYR A 59 -5.61 9.85 3.73
CA TYR A 59 -4.42 9.12 4.15
C TYR A 59 -3.38 9.03 3.02
N ASP A 60 -3.80 9.15 1.76
CA ASP A 60 -2.88 9.19 0.62
C ASP A 60 -1.95 10.40 0.68
N LEU A 61 -2.39 11.52 1.28
CA LEU A 61 -1.59 12.73 1.47
C LEU A 61 -0.59 12.64 2.63
N LYS A 62 -0.79 11.69 3.56
CA LYS A 62 0.08 11.44 4.72
C LYS A 62 1.08 10.29 4.47
N ALA A 63 1.04 9.72 3.29
CA ALA A 63 1.76 8.51 2.92
C ALA A 63 2.78 8.73 1.80
N ILE A 64 3.69 7.79 1.67
CA ILE A 64 4.51 7.60 0.49
C ILE A 64 3.91 6.45 -0.33
N HIS A 65 3.84 6.65 -1.63
CA HIS A 65 3.39 5.66 -2.59
C HIS A 65 4.61 5.03 -3.26
N ILE A 66 4.79 3.75 -3.02
CA ILE A 66 5.75 2.94 -3.77
C ILE A 66 5.04 2.53 -5.05
N ILE A 67 5.53 3.02 -6.18
CA ILE A 67 4.96 2.80 -7.50
C ILE A 67 5.97 2.03 -8.32
N ILE A 68 5.54 0.97 -8.97
CA ILE A 68 6.37 0.22 -9.91
C ILE A 68 5.82 0.36 -11.33
N SER A 69 6.72 0.56 -12.28
CA SER A 69 6.37 0.70 -13.70
C SER A 69 7.34 -0.06 -14.61
N ASP A 70 6.84 -0.47 -15.76
CA ASP A 70 7.63 -0.93 -16.90
C ASP A 70 7.22 -0.13 -18.14
N ASN A 71 8.20 0.46 -18.83
CA ASN A 71 7.98 1.25 -20.05
C ASN A 71 6.83 2.27 -19.98
N GLU A 72 6.69 2.99 -18.86
CA GLU A 72 5.66 4.00 -18.65
C GLU A 72 4.28 3.46 -18.17
N ASP A 73 4.08 2.14 -18.14
CA ASP A 73 2.87 1.52 -17.61
C ASP A 73 3.04 1.29 -16.11
N ILE A 74 2.09 1.75 -15.30
CA ILE A 74 2.08 1.49 -13.86
C ILE A 74 1.70 0.02 -13.67
N ILE A 75 2.60 -0.78 -13.13
CA ILE A 75 2.35 -2.20 -12.85
C ILE A 75 1.54 -2.37 -11.57
N GLY A 76 1.87 -1.59 -10.55
CA GLY A 76 1.26 -1.67 -9.24
C GLY A 76 1.74 -0.60 -8.29
N SER A 77 1.15 -0.55 -7.10
CA SER A 77 1.53 0.38 -6.06
C SER A 77 1.30 -0.20 -4.67
N TYR A 78 2.05 0.34 -3.70
CA TYR A 78 1.88 0.09 -2.27
C TYR A 78 1.89 1.43 -1.53
N ARG A 79 0.92 1.67 -0.64
CA ARG A 79 0.89 2.85 0.22
C ARG A 79 1.58 2.53 1.53
N VAL A 80 2.58 3.32 1.92
CA VAL A 80 3.31 3.19 3.17
C VAL A 80 3.27 4.50 3.95
N ALA A 81 3.03 4.45 5.25
CA ALA A 81 3.00 5.64 6.09
C ALA A 81 3.66 5.37 7.43
N LYS A 82 4.55 6.27 7.87
CA LYS A 82 5.07 6.24 9.24
C LYS A 82 3.90 6.45 10.20
N MET A 83 3.76 5.62 11.23
CA MET A 83 2.67 5.76 12.19
C MET A 83 2.63 7.16 12.81
N LYS A 84 3.80 7.75 13.09
CA LYS A 84 3.91 9.10 13.62
C LYS A 84 3.25 10.17 12.74
N SER A 85 3.32 10.02 11.40
CA SER A 85 2.67 10.96 10.46
C SER A 85 1.15 10.81 10.40
N LEU A 86 0.63 9.73 10.97
CA LEU A 86 -0.81 9.45 11.03
C LEU A 86 -1.43 9.88 12.37
N ILE A 87 -0.62 10.36 13.34
CA ILE A 87 -1.12 10.83 14.64
C ILE A 87 -1.51 12.30 14.53
N VAL A 88 -2.75 12.60 14.93
CA VAL A 88 -3.30 13.94 15.02
C VAL A 88 -3.80 14.17 16.44
N GLY A 89 -3.14 15.08 17.19
CA GLY A 89 -3.34 15.19 18.63
C GLY A 89 -2.98 13.87 19.33
N ASP A 90 -3.91 13.31 20.10
CA ASP A 90 -3.74 12.04 20.80
C ASP A 90 -4.32 10.83 20.04
N SER A 91 -4.81 11.04 18.80
CA SER A 91 -5.49 10.01 18.01
C SER A 91 -4.67 9.55 16.81
N LEU A 92 -4.65 8.24 16.58
CA LEU A 92 -4.14 7.66 15.35
C LEU A 92 -5.22 7.70 14.27
N GLU A 93 -4.99 8.50 13.25
CA GLU A 93 -5.83 8.58 12.06
C GLU A 93 -5.25 7.70 10.95
N SER A 94 -5.51 6.42 11.00
CA SER A 94 -5.08 5.47 9.98
C SER A 94 -6.25 4.64 9.45
N HIS A 95 -6.04 3.94 8.33
CA HIS A 95 -7.05 3.02 7.83
C HIS A 95 -7.33 1.90 8.84
N ILE A 96 -6.30 1.40 9.51
CA ILE A 96 -6.43 0.31 10.49
C ILE A 96 -7.16 0.76 11.75
N SER A 97 -6.91 1.98 12.25
CA SER A 97 -7.56 2.48 13.47
C SER A 97 -9.08 2.61 13.36
N LYS A 98 -9.63 2.62 12.13
CA LYS A 98 -11.09 2.61 11.90
C LYS A 98 -11.74 1.27 12.24
N TYR A 99 -10.98 0.18 12.20
CA TYR A 99 -11.49 -1.18 12.32
C TYR A 99 -10.96 -1.93 13.53
N TYR A 100 -9.83 -1.47 14.11
CA TYR A 100 -9.13 -2.15 15.18
C TYR A 100 -8.79 -1.20 16.33
N ASN A 101 -9.05 -1.64 17.55
CA ASN A 101 -8.56 -1.00 18.76
C ASN A 101 -7.11 -1.43 19.00
N LEU A 102 -6.17 -0.52 18.84
CA LEU A 102 -4.76 -0.80 19.03
C LEU A 102 -4.38 -0.63 20.50
N SER A 103 -3.52 -1.50 21.02
CA SER A 103 -3.10 -1.46 22.42
C SER A 103 -2.11 -0.31 22.70
N ASP A 104 -2.00 0.11 23.97
CA ASP A 104 -1.02 1.10 24.42
C ASP A 104 0.43 0.67 24.09
N LYS A 105 0.70 -0.64 24.12
CA LYS A 105 2.02 -1.18 23.74
C LYS A 105 2.35 -0.91 22.29
N PHE A 106 1.33 -0.85 21.44
CA PHE A 106 1.48 -0.51 20.02
C PHE A 106 1.79 0.98 19.86
N TYR A 107 1.02 1.85 20.52
CA TYR A 107 1.26 3.29 20.50
C TYR A 107 2.63 3.72 21.03
N LYS A 108 3.16 3.05 22.06
CA LYS A 108 4.51 3.30 22.58
C LYS A 108 5.63 3.06 21.57
N LYS A 109 5.34 2.40 20.44
CA LYS A 109 6.31 2.12 19.37
C LYS A 109 6.10 2.99 18.14
N GLN A 110 5.28 4.03 18.21
CA GLN A 110 4.85 4.86 17.08
C GLN A 110 5.99 5.39 16.20
N ASP A 111 7.15 5.73 16.79
CA ASP A 111 8.30 6.24 16.04
C ASP A 111 9.00 5.17 15.17
N ARG A 112 8.70 3.88 15.42
CA ARG A 112 9.33 2.71 14.80
C ARG A 112 8.41 1.96 13.86
N LEU A 113 7.15 2.34 13.82
CA LEU A 113 6.09 1.65 13.09
C LEU A 113 5.81 2.30 11.73
N MET A 114 5.63 1.46 10.72
CA MET A 114 5.17 1.85 9.40
C MET A 114 3.94 1.04 9.00
N GLU A 115 2.85 1.74 8.67
CA GLU A 115 1.64 1.13 8.13
C GLU A 115 1.82 0.79 6.66
N LEU A 116 1.43 -0.43 6.28
CA LEU A 116 1.36 -0.91 4.91
C LEU A 116 -0.11 -1.07 4.51
N GLY A 117 -0.48 -0.52 3.37
CA GLY A 117 -1.86 -0.62 2.89
C GLY A 117 -2.01 -0.36 1.39
N ARG A 118 -3.20 -0.62 0.89
CA ARG A 118 -3.54 -0.33 -0.52
C ARG A 118 -2.58 -0.96 -1.54
N SER A 119 -2.09 -2.18 -1.25
CA SER A 119 -1.24 -2.94 -2.18
C SER A 119 -2.06 -3.47 -3.34
N PHE A 120 -1.59 -3.22 -4.55
CA PHE A 120 -2.14 -3.86 -5.74
C PHE A 120 -1.07 -4.08 -6.82
N ILE A 121 -1.31 -5.10 -7.63
CA ILE A 121 -0.68 -5.34 -8.93
C ILE A 121 -1.83 -5.45 -9.95
N GLN A 122 -1.76 -4.74 -11.06
CA GLN A 122 -2.77 -4.85 -12.12
C GLN A 122 -2.88 -6.30 -12.61
N LYS A 123 -4.11 -6.76 -12.90
CA LYS A 123 -4.43 -8.14 -13.29
C LYS A 123 -3.56 -8.69 -14.42
N LYS A 124 -3.25 -7.87 -15.43
CA LYS A 124 -2.41 -8.26 -16.57
C LYS A 124 -0.96 -8.64 -16.18
N TYR A 125 -0.54 -8.28 -14.96
CA TYR A 125 0.79 -8.56 -14.42
C TYR A 125 0.82 -9.63 -13.31
N TRP A 126 -0.31 -10.27 -12.98
CA TRP A 126 -0.37 -11.25 -11.87
C TRP A 126 0.48 -12.51 -12.10
N ALA A 127 0.77 -12.86 -13.35
CA ALA A 127 1.62 -14.01 -13.67
C ALA A 127 3.12 -13.77 -13.39
N GLY A 128 3.52 -12.53 -13.10
CA GLY A 128 4.92 -12.15 -12.85
C GLY A 128 5.22 -11.97 -11.36
N ASN A 129 6.50 -11.82 -11.04
CA ASN A 129 7.02 -11.61 -9.68
C ASN A 129 7.01 -10.11 -9.28
N TYR A 130 6.01 -9.35 -9.73
CA TYR A 130 6.01 -7.89 -9.54
C TYR A 130 5.79 -7.46 -8.09
N LEU A 131 5.22 -8.31 -7.25
CA LEU A 131 5.12 -8.05 -5.81
C LEU A 131 6.51 -7.87 -5.17
N ASP A 132 7.53 -8.62 -5.63
CA ASP A 132 8.89 -8.51 -5.11
C ASP A 132 9.47 -7.11 -5.35
N TYR A 133 9.12 -6.47 -6.47
CA TYR A 133 9.58 -5.11 -6.77
C TYR A 133 8.96 -4.07 -5.83
N LEU A 134 7.71 -4.26 -5.40
CA LEU A 134 7.10 -3.44 -4.35
C LEU A 134 7.85 -3.62 -3.02
N TRP A 135 8.28 -4.84 -2.68
CA TRP A 135 9.11 -5.10 -1.50
C TRP A 135 10.50 -4.49 -1.60
N TYR A 136 11.12 -4.41 -2.79
CA TYR A 136 12.34 -3.62 -2.97
C TYR A 136 12.12 -2.14 -2.65
N GLY A 137 10.99 -1.57 -3.07
CA GLY A 137 10.61 -0.19 -2.73
C GLY A 137 10.38 0.01 -1.22
N ILE A 138 9.72 -0.94 -0.54
CA ILE A 138 9.57 -0.95 0.92
C ILE A 138 10.96 -0.98 1.59
N GLY A 139 11.85 -1.87 1.13
CA GLY A 139 13.22 -1.97 1.63
C GLY A 139 14.00 -0.67 1.47
N GLU A 140 13.87 0.00 0.33
CA GLU A 140 14.52 1.29 0.08
C GLU A 140 13.97 2.38 0.99
N PHE A 141 12.63 2.41 1.22
CA PHE A 141 12.04 3.34 2.16
C PHE A 141 12.59 3.13 3.58
N VAL A 142 12.62 1.88 4.06
CA VAL A 142 13.16 1.53 5.40
C VAL A 142 14.64 1.86 5.48
N ARG A 143 15.44 1.61 4.44
CA ARG A 143 16.86 1.96 4.39
C ARG A 143 17.10 3.46 4.59
N ARG A 144 16.22 4.31 4.05
CA ARG A 144 16.27 5.78 4.22
C ARG A 144 15.71 6.25 5.57
N ASN A 145 14.97 5.40 6.28
CA ASN A 145 14.28 5.70 7.52
C ASN A 145 14.60 4.64 8.57
N GLN A 146 15.85 4.64 9.05
CA GLN A 146 16.42 3.58 9.90
C GLN A 146 15.73 3.43 11.27
N GLU A 147 14.96 4.43 11.70
CA GLU A 147 14.10 4.34 12.86
C GLU A 147 12.99 3.31 12.68
N ILE A 148 12.53 3.06 11.44
CA ILE A 148 11.47 2.11 11.13
C ILE A 148 12.02 0.68 11.14
N ASN A 149 11.48 -0.14 12.04
CA ASN A 149 11.86 -1.56 12.16
C ASN A 149 10.67 -2.49 12.47
N LEU A 150 9.46 -1.95 12.47
CA LEU A 150 8.23 -2.70 12.62
C LEU A 150 7.26 -2.28 11.51
N LEU A 151 6.79 -3.26 10.76
CA LEU A 151 5.80 -3.08 9.70
C LEU A 151 4.47 -3.66 10.18
N TYR A 152 3.37 -2.99 9.90
CA TYR A 152 2.04 -3.48 10.20
C TYR A 152 1.06 -3.15 9.08
N GLY A 153 0.02 -3.94 8.96
CA GLY A 153 -1.01 -3.76 7.95
C GLY A 153 -2.15 -4.76 8.14
N SER A 154 -3.29 -4.49 7.53
CA SER A 154 -4.40 -5.44 7.49
C SER A 154 -4.30 -6.34 6.26
N ILE A 155 -4.64 -7.61 6.44
CA ILE A 155 -4.80 -8.56 5.34
C ILE A 155 -6.30 -8.76 5.11
N SER A 156 -6.75 -8.55 3.87
CA SER A 156 -8.13 -8.81 3.46
C SER A 156 -8.23 -10.15 2.74
N ILE A 157 -9.17 -10.97 3.16
CA ILE A 157 -9.50 -12.22 2.47
C ILE A 157 -10.70 -11.93 1.56
N GLY A 158 -10.53 -12.13 0.26
CA GLY A 158 -11.57 -11.87 -0.74
C GLY A 158 -12.85 -12.68 -0.47
N ASN A 159 -14.01 -12.10 -0.79
CA ASN A 159 -15.32 -12.75 -0.59
C ASN A 159 -15.54 -13.96 -1.51
N ASN A 160 -14.76 -14.10 -2.55
CA ASN A 160 -14.79 -15.22 -3.50
C ASN A 160 -14.18 -16.53 -2.98
N TYR A 161 -13.49 -16.50 -1.83
CA TYR A 161 -13.03 -17.71 -1.17
C TYR A 161 -14.19 -18.45 -0.49
N SER A 162 -14.19 -19.80 -0.58
CA SER A 162 -15.16 -20.62 0.14
C SER A 162 -14.98 -20.48 1.66
N GLU A 163 -16.06 -20.67 2.45
CA GLU A 163 -15.98 -20.62 3.91
C GLU A 163 -14.96 -21.62 4.48
N LYS A 164 -14.82 -22.78 3.82
CA LYS A 164 -13.80 -23.78 4.18
C LYS A 164 -12.37 -23.22 4.00
N ALA A 165 -12.11 -22.53 2.89
CA ALA A 165 -10.80 -21.90 2.64
C ALA A 165 -10.52 -20.78 3.65
N LYS A 166 -11.51 -19.93 3.96
CA LYS A 166 -11.41 -18.89 4.98
C LYS A 166 -11.09 -19.46 6.37
N THR A 167 -11.75 -20.57 6.72
CA THR A 167 -11.48 -21.30 7.98
C THR A 167 -10.04 -21.79 8.04
N TYR A 168 -9.52 -22.38 6.96
CA TYR A 168 -8.11 -22.84 6.94
C TYR A 168 -7.12 -21.68 7.07
N ILE A 169 -7.37 -20.57 6.38
CA ILE A 169 -6.54 -19.37 6.50
C ILE A 169 -6.54 -18.86 7.95
N LYS A 170 -7.73 -18.77 8.57
CA LYS A 170 -7.86 -18.36 9.97
C LYS A 170 -7.07 -19.28 10.92
N VAL A 171 -7.27 -20.58 10.82
CA VAL A 171 -6.56 -21.57 11.65
C VAL A 171 -5.04 -21.44 11.47
N PHE A 172 -4.57 -21.21 10.24
CA PHE A 172 -3.15 -21.03 9.98
C PHE A 172 -2.62 -19.75 10.67
N VAL A 173 -3.32 -18.63 10.51
CA VAL A 173 -2.93 -17.36 11.16
C VAL A 173 -2.94 -17.48 12.68
N ASP A 174 -4.03 -18.02 13.27
CA ASP A 174 -4.16 -18.19 14.73
C ASP A 174 -3.07 -19.11 15.32
N LYS A 175 -2.52 -20.04 14.52
CA LYS A 175 -1.48 -20.97 14.96
C LYS A 175 -0.07 -20.41 14.90
N TRP A 176 0.21 -19.55 13.92
CA TRP A 176 1.59 -19.18 13.59
C TRP A 176 1.90 -17.70 13.82
N TYR A 177 0.88 -16.87 14.04
CA TYR A 177 0.99 -15.42 14.26
C TYR A 177 0.13 -14.94 15.42
#